data_55a369d0c000612baf61bba30e2e9ddd
#
_entry.id   55a369d0c000612baf61bba30e2e9ddd
#
_cell.length_a   1.000
_cell.length_b   1.000
_cell.length_c   1.000
_cell.angle_alpha   90.00
_cell.angle_beta   90.00
_cell.angle_gamma   90.00
#
_symmetry.space_group_name_H-M   'P 1'
#
loop_
_entity.id
_entity.type
_entity.pdbx_description
1 polymer ?
#
loop_
_entity_poly.entity_id
_entity_poly.type
_entity_poly.pdbx_seq_one_letter_code
_entity_poly.pdbx_strand_id
1 'polypeptide(L)'
;MGNDQTAPAKIKAEMWDRMQFLFRNYYDRMIHFYLHFDKPLDFKALSKAYKYIIDRIGVLHSSFVNHPITPYWKVNYDYSEEDFIVFKRSDDQEKDAFEFLTQEIPVKSKLQIRVALIRGADGSDTLVQVLNHMCMDGQDTKEFLMLVQKAYAQITAGEEPDVEVKNGDRSHYQCYSLYDEEQEKVAKGLYKNVSMVKDQIKFPYTKKDKKKDRSRILRRVIGEEKFAELKDMSKRAGVTLNDMLLVAYMRSLYKACGIPDEQNVSVPCMVDLRRHIKGGKSFGFSNHIGFMICTAHGNSSDYKKMFADIKQQSDAAKEDPYFGLYSLPLLNLAYKLFPQCLAEIAIGLGYTNPYTGMSNLGLLKESDFVFDGQIPSDLFITGAVKSIPYLQLAISTYRNKMTLTIAVKCKDEDEKNLAVLIDDVVGELDKMLEQLK
;
A
#
# COMPACT_ATOMS: atom_id res chain seq x y z
N MET A 1 -4.91 28.42 25.96
CA MET A 1 -6.13 27.63 26.19
C MET A 1 -6.21 26.60 25.06
N GLY A 2 -5.70 25.41 25.32
CA GLY A 2 -5.68 24.33 24.34
C GLY A 2 -7.10 23.86 24.07
N ASN A 3 -7.47 23.79 22.81
CA ASN A 3 -8.66 23.06 22.37
C ASN A 3 -8.43 21.57 22.63
N ASP A 4 -8.86 21.14 23.82
CA ASP A 4 -8.90 19.73 24.19
C ASP A 4 -10.10 19.08 23.44
N GLN A 5 -9.94 18.89 22.12
CA GLN A 5 -10.85 18.10 21.31
C GLN A 5 -10.51 16.63 21.56
N THR A 6 -11.01 16.09 22.69
CA THR A 6 -11.03 14.65 22.89
C THR A 6 -11.79 14.03 21.71
N ALA A 7 -11.15 13.11 21.01
CA ALA A 7 -11.77 12.39 19.89
C ALA A 7 -13.09 11.75 20.38
N PRO A 8 -14.13 11.67 19.55
CA PRO A 8 -15.40 11.07 19.95
C PRO A 8 -15.19 9.63 20.38
N ALA A 9 -15.86 9.16 21.43
CA ALA A 9 -15.74 7.79 21.95
C ALA A 9 -16.00 6.70 20.88
N LYS A 10 -16.67 7.06 19.78
CA LYS A 10 -16.94 6.21 18.61
C LYS A 10 -16.71 7.00 17.33
N ILE A 11 -15.96 6.39 16.39
CA ILE A 11 -15.76 6.91 15.04
C ILE A 11 -16.47 5.95 14.08
N LYS A 12 -17.24 6.50 13.14
CA LYS A 12 -17.93 5.71 12.11
C LYS A 12 -16.91 4.96 11.26
N ALA A 13 -17.14 3.67 11.01
CA ALA A 13 -16.38 2.93 10.04
C ALA A 13 -16.78 3.36 8.62
N GLU A 14 -15.84 3.90 7.87
CA GLU A 14 -16.08 4.31 6.50
C GLU A 14 -16.12 3.12 5.53
N MET A 15 -16.54 3.37 4.32
CA MET A 15 -16.71 2.32 3.31
C MET A 15 -15.43 1.47 3.14
N TRP A 16 -14.28 2.12 3.03
CA TRP A 16 -13.00 1.42 2.88
C TRP A 16 -12.55 0.68 4.13
N ASP A 17 -12.85 1.18 5.34
CA ASP A 17 -12.59 0.46 6.60
C ASP A 17 -13.30 -0.89 6.58
N ARG A 18 -14.59 -0.89 6.18
CA ARG A 18 -15.41 -2.10 6.07
C ARG A 18 -14.87 -3.04 4.98
N MET A 19 -14.54 -2.51 3.80
CA MET A 19 -14.02 -3.32 2.70
C MET A 19 -12.71 -4.03 3.08
N GLN A 20 -11.76 -3.32 3.68
CA GLN A 20 -10.52 -3.90 4.16
C GLN A 20 -10.78 -5.00 5.21
N PHE A 21 -11.73 -4.79 6.12
CA PHE A 21 -12.12 -5.79 7.10
C PHE A 21 -12.75 -7.03 6.44
N LEU A 22 -13.61 -6.85 5.46
CA LEU A 22 -14.25 -7.95 4.73
C LEU A 22 -13.21 -8.84 4.00
N PHE A 23 -12.11 -8.25 3.56
CA PHE A 23 -11.01 -8.95 2.87
C PHE A 23 -9.95 -9.55 3.80
N ARG A 24 -10.13 -9.54 5.11
CA ARG A 24 -9.16 -10.04 6.12
C ARG A 24 -8.72 -11.50 5.94
N ASN A 25 -9.46 -12.30 5.18
CA ASN A 25 -9.07 -13.68 4.87
C ASN A 25 -8.18 -13.78 3.61
N TYR A 26 -8.04 -12.69 2.85
CA TYR A 26 -7.28 -12.63 1.61
C TYR A 26 -5.90 -12.00 1.82
N TYR A 27 -5.75 -11.15 2.83
CA TYR A 27 -4.50 -10.50 3.23
C TYR A 27 -4.57 -9.97 4.67
N ASP A 28 -3.42 -9.63 5.23
CA ASP A 28 -3.28 -9.20 6.62
C ASP A 28 -3.75 -7.75 6.89
N ARG A 29 -4.10 -7.00 5.86
CA ARG A 29 -4.56 -5.61 5.96
C ARG A 29 -3.54 -4.64 6.54
N MET A 30 -2.25 -4.88 6.32
CA MET A 30 -1.19 -4.03 6.85
C MET A 30 -0.48 -3.30 5.72
N ILE A 31 0.09 -2.15 6.06
CA ILE A 31 1.08 -1.42 5.26
C ILE A 31 2.38 -1.46 6.06
N HIS A 32 3.47 -1.74 5.39
CA HIS A 32 4.76 -1.97 6.02
C HIS A 32 5.77 -0.94 5.54
N PHE A 33 6.44 -0.27 6.48
CA PHE A 33 7.53 0.65 6.23
C PHE A 33 8.83 0.13 6.82
N TYR A 34 9.89 0.29 6.06
CA TYR A 34 11.27 0.00 6.45
C TYR A 34 12.13 1.22 6.17
N LEU A 35 12.87 1.69 7.17
CA LEU A 35 13.85 2.76 7.07
C LEU A 35 15.13 2.32 7.78
N HIS A 36 16.27 2.45 7.09
CA HIS A 36 17.57 2.19 7.70
C HIS A 36 18.38 3.48 7.80
N PHE A 37 18.96 3.73 8.96
CA PHE A 37 19.78 4.89 9.29
C PHE A 37 21.18 4.44 9.67
N ASP A 38 22.22 5.07 9.12
CA ASP A 38 23.62 4.74 9.39
C ASP A 38 24.06 5.17 10.79
N LYS A 39 23.27 5.96 11.50
CA LYS A 39 23.52 6.45 12.86
C LYS A 39 22.30 6.24 13.74
N PRO A 40 22.52 6.17 15.08
CA PRO A 40 21.42 5.92 16.01
C PRO A 40 20.44 7.11 16.09
N LEU A 41 19.15 6.80 16.24
CA LEU A 41 18.10 7.73 16.58
C LEU A 41 17.90 7.77 18.11
N ASP A 42 17.39 8.89 18.63
CA ASP A 42 16.93 8.96 20.01
C ASP A 42 15.59 8.22 20.16
N PHE A 43 15.62 7.03 20.73
CA PHE A 43 14.43 6.20 20.91
C PHE A 43 13.37 6.88 21.79
N LYS A 44 13.78 7.62 22.83
CA LYS A 44 12.85 8.29 23.72
C LYS A 44 12.11 9.44 23.04
N ALA A 45 12.85 10.24 22.27
CA ALA A 45 12.27 11.31 21.44
C ALA A 45 11.35 10.72 20.36
N LEU A 46 11.77 9.63 19.73
CA LEU A 46 11.00 8.93 18.70
C LEU A 46 9.66 8.39 19.29
N SER A 47 9.70 7.75 20.45
CA SER A 47 8.50 7.22 21.11
C SER A 47 7.50 8.34 21.44
N LYS A 48 7.97 9.46 21.95
CA LYS A 48 7.15 10.65 22.23
C LYS A 48 6.55 11.24 20.94
N ALA A 49 7.34 11.31 19.87
CA ALA A 49 6.88 11.83 18.58
C ALA A 49 5.75 10.97 17.99
N TYR A 50 5.92 9.66 18.00
CA TYR A 50 4.84 8.74 17.60
C TYR A 50 3.59 8.91 18.48
N LYS A 51 3.76 8.93 19.82
CA LYS A 51 2.65 9.11 20.77
C LYS A 51 1.88 10.40 20.46
N TYR A 52 2.61 11.52 20.27
CA TYR A 52 2.03 12.81 19.96
C TYR A 52 1.14 12.80 18.71
N ILE A 53 1.58 12.14 17.63
CA ILE A 53 0.82 12.05 16.38
C ILE A 53 -0.32 11.03 16.49
N ILE A 54 -0.10 9.88 17.13
CA ILE A 54 -1.14 8.85 17.34
C ILE A 54 -2.31 9.42 18.14
N ASP A 55 -2.04 10.17 19.21
CA ASP A 55 -3.08 10.80 20.06
C ASP A 55 -4.01 11.73 19.26
N ARG A 56 -3.55 12.25 18.12
CA ARG A 56 -4.30 13.16 17.26
C ARG A 56 -5.04 12.47 16.11
N ILE A 57 -4.86 11.16 15.93
CA ILE A 57 -5.49 10.38 14.86
C ILE A 57 -6.34 9.27 15.49
N GLY A 58 -7.57 9.58 15.84
CA GLY A 58 -8.45 8.73 16.67
C GLY A 58 -8.56 7.27 16.20
N VAL A 59 -8.51 6.98 14.89
CA VAL A 59 -8.57 5.60 14.38
C VAL A 59 -7.33 4.78 14.71
N LEU A 60 -6.16 5.40 14.91
CA LEU A 60 -4.92 4.69 15.24
C LEU A 60 -4.91 4.13 16.67
N HIS A 61 -5.62 4.78 17.57
CA HIS A 61 -5.81 4.31 18.95
C HIS A 61 -7.25 3.84 19.22
N SER A 62 -7.81 3.08 18.29
CA SER A 62 -9.16 2.53 18.34
C SER A 62 -9.19 1.04 18.07
N SER A 63 -10.17 0.36 18.65
CA SER A 63 -10.50 -1.04 18.30
C SER A 63 -11.64 -1.05 17.29
N PHE A 64 -11.50 -1.85 16.23
CA PHE A 64 -12.59 -2.06 15.29
C PHE A 64 -13.65 -2.99 15.87
N VAL A 65 -14.88 -2.49 15.96
CA VAL A 65 -16.05 -3.24 16.43
C VAL A 65 -16.84 -3.69 15.21
N ASN A 66 -16.78 -4.99 14.92
CA ASN A 66 -17.56 -5.60 13.84
C ASN A 66 -19.04 -5.76 14.27
N HIS A 67 -19.74 -4.62 14.35
CA HIS A 67 -21.16 -4.66 14.67
C HIS A 67 -21.98 -5.21 13.48
N PRO A 68 -22.94 -6.12 13.68
CA PRO A 68 -23.65 -6.81 12.60
C PRO A 68 -24.34 -5.89 11.58
N ILE A 69 -24.78 -4.72 12.00
CA ILE A 69 -25.44 -3.74 11.12
C ILE A 69 -24.44 -2.67 10.67
N THR A 70 -23.90 -1.91 11.62
CA THR A 70 -23.02 -0.76 11.33
C THR A 70 -21.75 -0.87 12.18
N PRO A 71 -20.65 -1.32 11.60
CA PRO A 71 -19.37 -1.35 12.31
C PRO A 71 -18.86 0.05 12.62
N TYR A 72 -18.02 0.14 13.65
CA TYR A 72 -17.45 1.40 14.10
C TYR A 72 -16.11 1.18 14.79
N TRP A 73 -15.36 2.25 14.98
CA TRP A 73 -14.14 2.29 15.77
C TRP A 73 -14.50 2.75 17.19
N LYS A 74 -14.08 1.98 18.19
CA LYS A 74 -14.17 2.37 19.60
C LYS A 74 -12.82 2.95 20.00
N VAL A 75 -12.79 4.24 20.32
CA VAL A 75 -11.59 4.94 20.73
C VAL A 75 -11.12 4.46 22.09
N ASN A 76 -9.81 4.25 22.25
CA ASN A 76 -9.15 3.85 23.47
C ASN A 76 -8.21 4.97 23.90
N TYR A 77 -8.33 5.41 25.14
CA TYR A 77 -7.47 6.47 25.71
C TYR A 77 -6.43 5.93 26.70
N ASP A 78 -6.61 4.69 27.11
CA ASP A 78 -5.73 3.99 28.05
C ASP A 78 -4.70 3.17 27.29
N TYR A 79 -3.58 3.83 26.93
CA TYR A 79 -2.40 3.23 26.31
C TYR A 79 -1.15 4.12 26.50
N SER A 80 0.01 3.49 26.48
CA SER A 80 1.33 4.12 26.61
C SER A 80 2.19 3.89 25.36
N GLU A 81 3.38 4.49 25.31
CA GLU A 81 4.33 4.26 24.23
C GLU A 81 4.72 2.78 24.10
N GLU A 82 4.85 2.07 25.21
CA GLU A 82 5.25 0.65 25.26
C GLU A 82 4.24 -0.28 24.57
N ASP A 83 2.98 0.15 24.40
CA ASP A 83 1.95 -0.63 23.75
C ASP A 83 2.09 -0.67 22.22
N PHE A 84 2.86 0.24 21.62
CA PHE A 84 3.00 0.31 20.16
C PHE A 84 4.45 0.41 19.65
N ILE A 85 5.42 0.88 20.45
CA ILE A 85 6.81 1.00 20.01
C ILE A 85 7.77 0.23 20.93
N VAL A 86 8.68 -0.52 20.32
CA VAL A 86 9.68 -1.29 21.01
C VAL A 86 11.09 -0.95 20.55
N PHE A 87 12.05 -1.02 21.48
CA PHE A 87 13.47 -0.96 21.16
C PHE A 87 14.08 -2.34 21.24
N LYS A 88 14.87 -2.72 20.23
CA LYS A 88 15.56 -4.01 20.18
C LYS A 88 17.02 -3.82 19.73
N ARG A 89 17.96 -4.53 20.33
CA ARG A 89 19.31 -4.72 19.79
C ARG A 89 19.36 -6.00 18.97
N SER A 90 20.12 -6.00 17.88
CA SER A 90 20.16 -7.13 16.94
C SER A 90 21.54 -7.28 16.33
N ASP A 91 21.96 -8.54 16.16
CA ASP A 91 23.12 -8.90 15.37
C ASP A 91 22.76 -9.10 13.87
N ASP A 92 21.47 -9.18 13.54
CA ASP A 92 20.93 -9.30 12.20
C ASP A 92 19.66 -8.43 12.08
N GLN A 93 19.88 -7.11 11.87
CA GLN A 93 18.80 -6.12 11.83
C GLN A 93 17.79 -6.38 10.70
N GLU A 94 18.27 -6.82 9.54
CA GLU A 94 17.39 -7.04 8.38
C GLU A 94 16.43 -8.20 8.67
N LYS A 95 16.93 -9.31 9.16
CA LYS A 95 16.10 -10.46 9.57
C LYS A 95 15.06 -10.05 10.61
N ASP A 96 15.49 -9.39 11.68
CA ASP A 96 14.60 -8.96 12.75
C ASP A 96 13.55 -7.95 12.27
N ALA A 97 13.92 -7.06 11.34
CA ALA A 97 13.03 -6.12 10.72
C ALA A 97 11.95 -6.83 9.88
N PHE A 98 12.33 -7.79 9.04
CA PHE A 98 11.37 -8.56 8.23
C PHE A 98 10.47 -9.44 9.11
N GLU A 99 11.00 -10.04 10.18
CA GLU A 99 10.19 -10.78 11.15
C GLU A 99 9.17 -9.87 11.84
N PHE A 100 9.54 -8.64 12.21
CA PHE A 100 8.62 -7.67 12.79
C PHE A 100 7.56 -7.21 11.79
N LEU A 101 7.98 -6.87 10.57
CA LEU A 101 7.07 -6.38 9.52
C LEU A 101 6.00 -7.42 9.15
N THR A 102 6.31 -8.71 9.23
CA THR A 102 5.36 -9.78 8.86
C THR A 102 4.39 -10.18 9.96
N GLN A 103 4.41 -9.51 11.12
CA GLN A 103 3.47 -9.77 12.22
C GLN A 103 2.22 -8.89 12.09
N GLU A 104 1.09 -9.51 11.87
CA GLU A 104 -0.21 -8.84 11.75
C GLU A 104 -0.65 -8.20 13.07
N ILE A 105 -1.28 -7.02 13.01
CA ILE A 105 -2.00 -6.42 14.13
C ILE A 105 -3.33 -7.17 14.30
N PRO A 106 -3.61 -7.75 15.47
CA PRO A 106 -4.87 -8.45 15.71
C PRO A 106 -6.09 -7.56 15.48
N VAL A 107 -7.17 -8.12 14.93
CA VAL A 107 -8.41 -7.38 14.62
C VAL A 107 -8.97 -6.63 15.84
N LYS A 108 -8.82 -7.21 17.05
CA LYS A 108 -9.32 -6.64 18.31
C LYS A 108 -8.28 -5.77 19.04
N SER A 109 -7.16 -5.46 18.39
CA SER A 109 -6.15 -4.59 19.01
C SER A 109 -6.73 -3.24 19.38
N LYS A 110 -6.26 -2.67 20.49
CA LYS A 110 -6.58 -1.30 20.90
C LYS A 110 -5.88 -0.25 20.04
N LEU A 111 -4.74 -0.62 19.45
CA LEU A 111 -3.88 0.21 18.62
C LEU A 111 -3.76 -0.39 17.23
N GLN A 112 -3.75 0.45 16.23
CA GLN A 112 -3.72 0.06 14.81
C GLN A 112 -2.36 0.32 14.16
N ILE A 113 -1.34 0.47 14.98
CA ILE A 113 0.06 0.67 14.57
C ILE A 113 0.99 -0.11 15.51
N ARG A 114 2.10 -0.59 14.95
CA ARG A 114 3.23 -1.16 15.69
C ARG A 114 4.52 -0.65 15.08
N VAL A 115 5.48 -0.33 15.93
CA VAL A 115 6.77 0.25 15.55
C VAL A 115 7.89 -0.50 16.27
N ALA A 116 9.02 -0.70 15.61
CA ALA A 116 10.24 -1.11 16.28
C ALA A 116 11.43 -0.28 15.80
N LEU A 117 12.28 0.11 16.75
CA LEU A 117 13.61 0.64 16.46
C LEU A 117 14.63 -0.47 16.79
N ILE A 118 15.28 -0.98 15.76
CA ILE A 118 16.21 -2.11 15.86
C ILE A 118 17.62 -1.57 15.67
N ARG A 119 18.45 -1.65 16.71
CA ARG A 119 19.83 -1.16 16.71
C ARG A 119 20.82 -2.27 16.44
N GLY A 120 21.66 -2.08 15.44
CA GLY A 120 22.78 -2.96 15.12
C GLY A 120 23.96 -2.82 16.07
N ALA A 121 24.86 -3.77 16.00
CA ALA A 121 26.12 -3.75 16.76
C ALA A 121 27.04 -2.58 16.33
N ASP A 122 26.93 -2.12 15.08
CA ASP A 122 27.64 -0.99 14.49
C ASP A 122 27.06 0.38 14.90
N GLY A 123 25.95 0.39 15.63
CA GLY A 123 25.25 1.60 16.05
C GLY A 123 24.26 2.15 15.03
N SER A 124 24.10 1.53 13.87
CA SER A 124 23.03 1.85 12.92
C SER A 124 21.64 1.51 13.48
N ASP A 125 20.60 2.16 12.99
CA ASP A 125 19.22 1.90 13.39
C ASP A 125 18.34 1.52 12.20
N THR A 126 17.52 0.51 12.38
CA THR A 126 16.45 0.18 11.45
C THR A 126 15.10 0.47 12.12
N LEU A 127 14.38 1.45 11.60
CA LEU A 127 13.01 1.78 12.01
C LEU A 127 12.03 1.03 11.11
N VAL A 128 11.18 0.21 11.73
CA VAL A 128 10.12 -0.52 11.03
C VAL A 128 8.77 -0.18 11.61
N GLN A 129 7.79 -0.01 10.72
CA GLN A 129 6.43 0.33 11.08
C GLN A 129 5.44 -0.57 10.35
N VAL A 130 4.49 -1.11 11.10
CA VAL A 130 3.32 -1.83 10.59
C VAL A 130 2.09 -1.04 10.96
N LEU A 131 1.27 -0.67 9.97
CA LEU A 131 0.08 0.14 10.16
C LEU A 131 -1.13 -0.53 9.52
N ASN A 132 -2.28 -0.54 10.22
CA ASN A 132 -3.49 -1.15 9.70
C ASN A 132 -4.08 -0.32 8.54
N HIS A 133 -4.11 -0.92 7.35
CA HIS A 133 -4.63 -0.33 6.12
C HIS A 133 -6.13 0.03 6.19
N MET A 134 -6.86 -0.48 7.20
CA MET A 134 -8.22 -0.01 7.48
C MET A 134 -8.23 1.47 7.89
N CYS A 135 -7.17 1.96 8.54
CA CYS A 135 -7.11 3.35 9.04
C CYS A 135 -6.78 4.34 7.93
N MET A 136 -5.89 3.97 7.00
CA MET A 136 -5.41 4.86 5.94
C MET A 136 -4.71 4.09 4.83
N ASP A 137 -4.55 4.71 3.66
CA ASP A 137 -3.81 4.16 2.53
C ASP A 137 -2.32 4.52 2.56
N GLY A 138 -1.58 4.06 1.53
CA GLY A 138 -0.14 4.28 1.44
C GLY A 138 0.26 5.76 1.36
N GLN A 139 -0.56 6.63 0.76
CA GLN A 139 -0.26 8.06 0.70
C GLN A 139 -0.42 8.72 2.07
N ASP A 140 -1.51 8.43 2.77
CA ASP A 140 -1.73 8.94 4.12
C ASP A 140 -0.73 8.34 5.13
N THR A 141 -0.27 7.10 4.92
CA THR A 141 0.78 6.52 5.77
C THR A 141 2.14 7.23 5.58
N LYS A 142 2.47 7.67 4.36
CA LYS A 142 3.65 8.54 4.14
C LYS A 142 3.50 9.87 4.87
N GLU A 143 2.35 10.52 4.74
CA GLU A 143 2.07 11.77 5.43
C GLU A 143 2.13 11.61 6.96
N PHE A 144 1.59 10.52 7.51
CA PHE A 144 1.71 10.20 8.93
C PHE A 144 3.18 10.16 9.38
N LEU A 145 4.06 9.48 8.65
CA LEU A 145 5.47 9.39 9.00
C LEU A 145 6.20 10.74 8.88
N MET A 146 5.81 11.58 7.91
CA MET A 146 6.30 12.96 7.80
C MET A 146 5.92 13.81 9.01
N LEU A 147 4.71 13.61 9.57
CA LEU A 147 4.28 14.30 10.80
C LEU A 147 5.08 13.80 12.01
N VAL A 148 5.31 12.49 12.12
CA VAL A 148 6.16 11.90 13.17
C VAL A 148 7.57 12.49 13.10
N GLN A 149 8.16 12.59 11.90
CA GLN A 149 9.47 13.17 11.69
C GLN A 149 9.54 14.64 12.15
N LYS A 150 8.51 15.44 11.84
CA LYS A 150 8.44 16.83 12.30
C LYS A 150 8.36 16.95 13.82
N ALA A 151 7.51 16.13 14.45
CA ALA A 151 7.41 16.09 15.90
C ALA A 151 8.73 15.63 16.56
N TYR A 152 9.38 14.62 15.95
CA TYR A 152 10.67 14.12 16.39
C TYR A 152 11.75 15.23 16.37
N ALA A 153 11.84 15.99 15.28
CA ALA A 153 12.80 17.09 15.15
C ALA A 153 12.59 18.19 16.21
N GLN A 154 11.35 18.55 16.52
CA GLN A 154 11.05 19.51 17.57
C GLN A 154 11.42 18.97 18.96
N ILE A 155 11.10 17.72 19.26
CA ILE A 155 11.42 17.09 20.55
C ILE A 155 12.97 16.97 20.74
N THR A 156 13.72 16.61 19.72
CA THR A 156 15.19 16.53 19.79
C THR A 156 15.84 17.91 19.96
N ALA A 157 15.21 18.96 19.42
CA ALA A 157 15.60 20.34 19.68
C ALA A 157 15.23 20.85 21.09
N GLY A 158 14.56 20.04 21.92
CA GLY A 158 14.12 20.41 23.25
C GLY A 158 12.83 21.26 23.27
N GLU A 159 12.09 21.26 22.17
CA GLU A 159 10.83 21.98 22.02
C GLU A 159 9.63 21.06 22.30
N GLU A 160 8.52 21.65 22.75
CA GLU A 160 7.22 20.94 22.76
C GLU A 160 6.72 20.82 21.31
N PRO A 161 6.27 19.61 20.88
CA PRO A 161 5.84 19.45 19.51
C PRO A 161 4.54 20.23 19.21
N ASP A 162 4.59 21.03 18.13
CA ASP A 162 3.46 21.78 17.58
C ASP A 162 3.29 21.43 16.10
N VAL A 163 2.77 20.23 15.84
CA VAL A 163 2.54 19.71 14.50
C VAL A 163 1.05 19.63 14.23
N GLU A 164 0.61 20.36 13.19
CA GLU A 164 -0.77 20.31 12.74
C GLU A 164 -1.08 18.95 12.12
N VAL A 165 -2.13 18.29 12.62
CA VAL A 165 -2.61 16.99 12.14
C VAL A 165 -4.01 17.15 11.56
N LYS A 166 -4.22 16.69 10.34
CA LYS A 166 -5.55 16.74 9.72
C LYS A 166 -6.53 15.80 10.44
N ASN A 167 -7.63 16.35 10.93
CA ASN A 167 -8.68 15.64 11.69
C ASN A 167 -10.07 15.77 11.05
N GLY A 168 -10.14 16.05 9.76
CA GLY A 168 -11.38 16.25 9.02
C GLY A 168 -12.09 14.96 8.65
N ASP A 169 -13.00 15.09 7.69
CA ASP A 169 -13.82 14.01 7.17
C ASP A 169 -12.95 12.86 6.59
N ARG A 170 -13.32 11.62 6.95
CA ARG A 170 -12.72 10.38 6.46
C ARG A 170 -13.53 9.75 5.32
N SER A 171 -14.67 10.35 4.97
CA SER A 171 -15.58 9.79 3.97
C SER A 171 -15.00 9.82 2.56
N HIS A 172 -15.27 8.77 1.80
CA HIS A 172 -14.98 8.70 0.37
C HIS A 172 -15.72 9.75 -0.48
N TYR A 173 -16.76 10.40 0.06
CA TYR A 173 -17.51 11.43 -0.67
C TYR A 173 -16.66 12.64 -1.05
N GLN A 174 -15.59 12.91 -0.33
CA GLN A 174 -14.65 13.96 -0.70
C GLN A 174 -14.01 13.74 -2.08
N CYS A 175 -13.97 12.50 -2.60
CA CYS A 175 -13.52 12.19 -3.96
C CYS A 175 -14.44 12.74 -5.06
N TYR A 176 -15.57 13.34 -4.70
CA TYR A 176 -16.45 14.04 -5.65
C TYR A 176 -16.35 15.56 -5.54
N SER A 177 -15.56 16.09 -4.60
CA SER A 177 -15.52 17.53 -4.30
C SER A 177 -14.91 18.42 -5.40
N LEU A 178 -14.26 17.82 -6.40
CA LEU A 178 -13.73 18.54 -7.57
C LEU A 178 -14.82 18.83 -8.61
N TYR A 179 -15.92 18.07 -8.60
CA TYR A 179 -16.95 18.07 -9.63
C TYR A 179 -18.07 19.06 -9.32
N ASP A 180 -18.66 19.65 -10.37
CA ASP A 180 -19.95 20.33 -10.28
C ASP A 180 -21.10 19.32 -10.10
N GLU A 181 -22.33 19.81 -9.91
CA GLU A 181 -23.51 18.96 -9.65
C GLU A 181 -23.81 17.97 -10.78
N GLU A 182 -23.61 18.38 -12.03
CA GLU A 182 -23.86 17.52 -13.19
C GLU A 182 -22.79 16.43 -13.33
N GLN A 183 -21.52 16.79 -13.22
CA GLN A 183 -20.39 15.86 -13.21
C GLN A 183 -20.47 14.88 -12.05
N GLU A 184 -20.82 15.36 -10.85
CA GLU A 184 -21.00 14.51 -9.67
C GLU A 184 -22.11 13.48 -9.87
N LYS A 185 -23.23 13.89 -10.49
CA LYS A 185 -24.34 12.99 -10.84
C LYS A 185 -23.87 11.90 -11.82
N VAL A 186 -23.08 12.26 -12.83
CA VAL A 186 -22.47 11.31 -13.76
C VAL A 186 -21.54 10.36 -13.00
N ALA A 187 -20.59 10.89 -12.19
CA ALA A 187 -19.65 10.10 -11.42
C ALA A 187 -20.34 9.08 -10.50
N LYS A 188 -21.41 9.50 -9.82
CA LYS A 188 -22.22 8.61 -8.96
C LYS A 188 -23.04 7.59 -9.75
N GLY A 189 -23.25 7.80 -11.04
CA GLY A 189 -23.95 6.90 -11.96
C GLY A 189 -23.08 5.80 -12.59
N LEU A 190 -21.77 5.83 -12.39
CA LEU A 190 -20.80 4.93 -13.05
C LEU A 190 -20.90 3.44 -12.64
N TYR A 191 -21.74 3.10 -11.66
CA TYR A 191 -21.96 1.70 -11.24
C TYR A 191 -22.37 0.75 -12.37
N LYS A 192 -22.88 1.27 -13.48
CA LYS A 192 -23.23 0.50 -14.69
C LYS A 192 -21.99 0.09 -15.50
N ASN A 193 -20.88 0.77 -15.32
CA ASN A 193 -19.65 0.63 -16.08
C ASN A 193 -18.50 0.04 -15.26
N VAL A 194 -18.83 -0.67 -14.17
CA VAL A 194 -17.80 -1.31 -13.32
C VAL A 194 -16.99 -2.28 -14.14
N SER A 195 -15.71 -2.01 -14.26
CA SER A 195 -14.76 -2.93 -14.88
C SER A 195 -14.50 -4.11 -13.95
N MET A 196 -14.82 -5.31 -14.42
CA MET A 196 -14.46 -6.56 -13.74
C MET A 196 -13.20 -7.13 -14.37
N VAL A 197 -12.28 -7.64 -13.56
CA VAL A 197 -11.12 -8.36 -14.09
C VAL A 197 -11.61 -9.68 -14.67
N LYS A 198 -11.57 -9.82 -16.01
CA LYS A 198 -12.08 -11.01 -16.72
C LYS A 198 -10.98 -12.06 -16.90
N ASP A 199 -9.81 -11.64 -17.35
CA ASP A 199 -8.68 -12.51 -17.71
C ASP A 199 -7.75 -12.65 -16.50
N GLN A 200 -8.31 -13.19 -15.39
CA GLN A 200 -7.55 -13.40 -14.16
C GLN A 200 -6.66 -14.61 -14.28
N ILE A 201 -5.43 -14.44 -13.81
CA ILE A 201 -4.48 -15.54 -13.68
C ILE A 201 -4.23 -15.85 -12.21
N LYS A 202 -3.87 -17.09 -11.96
CA LYS A 202 -3.56 -17.59 -10.64
C LYS A 202 -2.15 -18.15 -10.63
N PHE A 203 -1.31 -17.58 -9.80
CA PHE A 203 0.04 -18.14 -9.60
C PHE A 203 -0.04 -19.60 -9.12
N PRO A 204 0.81 -20.50 -9.63
CA PRO A 204 0.75 -21.93 -9.32
C PRO A 204 1.31 -22.26 -7.94
N TYR A 205 0.66 -21.73 -6.90
CA TYR A 205 1.01 -22.05 -5.52
C TYR A 205 0.75 -23.52 -5.18
N THR A 206 1.54 -24.04 -4.27
CA THR A 206 1.24 -25.31 -3.63
C THR A 206 -0.02 -25.20 -2.77
N LYS A 207 -0.60 -26.36 -2.37
CA LYS A 207 -1.78 -26.36 -1.49
C LYS A 207 -1.50 -25.59 -0.20
N LYS A 208 -2.45 -24.73 0.22
CA LYS A 208 -2.42 -24.00 1.48
C LYS A 208 -2.26 -24.96 2.67
N ASP A 209 -1.34 -24.64 3.57
CA ASP A 209 -1.10 -25.39 4.80
C ASP A 209 -0.83 -24.40 5.95
N LYS A 210 -1.84 -24.17 6.79
CA LYS A 210 -1.78 -23.23 7.92
C LYS A 210 -0.61 -23.48 8.89
N LYS A 211 -0.09 -24.73 8.95
CA LYS A 211 1.04 -25.07 9.83
C LYS A 211 2.40 -24.75 9.23
N LYS A 212 2.49 -24.78 7.90
CA LYS A 212 3.75 -24.56 7.15
C LYS A 212 3.83 -23.17 6.51
N ASP A 213 2.70 -22.54 6.24
CA ASP A 213 2.67 -21.21 5.64
C ASP A 213 3.23 -20.18 6.62
N ARG A 214 4.20 -19.38 6.17
CA ARG A 214 4.81 -18.28 6.90
C ARG A 214 4.64 -16.97 6.12
N SER A 215 4.44 -15.87 6.83
CA SER A 215 4.44 -14.54 6.23
C SER A 215 5.85 -14.14 5.84
N ARG A 216 6.04 -13.66 4.61
CA ARG A 216 7.33 -13.34 4.01
C ARG A 216 7.24 -12.08 3.18
N ILE A 217 8.33 -11.37 3.08
CA ILE A 217 8.52 -10.23 2.17
C ILE A 217 9.76 -10.55 1.32
N LEU A 218 9.53 -10.82 0.04
CA LEU A 218 10.60 -10.91 -0.95
C LEU A 218 10.92 -9.52 -1.46
N ARG A 219 12.19 -9.17 -1.56
CA ARG A 219 12.64 -7.86 -1.99
C ARG A 219 13.70 -7.97 -3.08
N ARG A 220 13.62 -7.10 -4.10
CA ARG A 220 14.69 -6.84 -5.08
C ARG A 220 14.86 -5.34 -5.25
N VAL A 221 16.12 -4.92 -5.35
CA VAL A 221 16.47 -3.53 -5.54
C VAL A 221 17.11 -3.34 -6.90
N ILE A 222 16.56 -2.44 -7.69
CA ILE A 222 17.16 -1.95 -8.91
C ILE A 222 17.99 -0.72 -8.54
N GLY A 223 19.31 -0.81 -8.72
CA GLY A 223 20.27 0.23 -8.36
C GLY A 223 20.15 1.49 -9.23
N GLU A 224 20.86 2.54 -8.81
CA GLU A 224 20.74 3.89 -9.40
C GLU A 224 21.05 3.92 -10.89
N GLU A 225 22.13 3.27 -11.33
CA GLU A 225 22.54 3.24 -12.73
C GLU A 225 21.45 2.63 -13.62
N LYS A 226 21.01 1.40 -13.29
CA LYS A 226 19.94 0.71 -14.02
C LYS A 226 18.63 1.50 -13.98
N PHE A 227 18.28 2.11 -12.84
CA PHE A 227 17.08 2.93 -12.73
C PHE A 227 17.16 4.17 -13.63
N ALA A 228 18.33 4.81 -13.74
CA ALA A 228 18.54 5.93 -14.66
C ALA A 228 18.40 5.50 -16.12
N GLU A 229 18.98 4.36 -16.50
CA GLU A 229 18.83 3.79 -17.85
C GLU A 229 17.36 3.48 -18.19
N LEU A 230 16.61 2.88 -17.24
CA LEU A 230 15.17 2.60 -17.42
C LEU A 230 14.36 3.88 -17.60
N LYS A 231 14.66 4.94 -16.83
CA LYS A 231 14.00 6.26 -16.98
C LYS A 231 14.30 6.89 -18.32
N ASP A 232 15.53 6.80 -18.79
CA ASP A 232 15.92 7.34 -20.10
C ASP A 232 15.25 6.54 -21.22
N MET A 233 15.29 5.22 -21.16
CA MET A 233 14.60 4.36 -22.13
C MET A 233 13.10 4.62 -22.18
N SER A 234 12.44 4.79 -21.01
CA SER A 234 11.01 5.07 -20.97
C SER A 234 10.65 6.34 -21.74
N LYS A 235 11.48 7.39 -21.61
CA LYS A 235 11.33 8.64 -22.37
C LYS A 235 11.51 8.43 -23.86
N ARG A 236 12.59 7.71 -24.27
CA ARG A 236 12.88 7.42 -25.69
C ARG A 236 11.78 6.57 -26.33
N ALA A 237 11.26 5.59 -25.60
CA ALA A 237 10.16 4.74 -26.06
C ALA A 237 8.77 5.43 -25.99
N GLY A 238 8.68 6.64 -25.43
CA GLY A 238 7.43 7.37 -25.28
C GLY A 238 6.41 6.70 -24.34
N VAL A 239 6.89 5.88 -23.38
CA VAL A 239 6.07 5.18 -22.38
C VAL A 239 6.42 5.65 -20.96
N THR A 240 5.58 5.36 -19.98
CA THR A 240 5.94 5.61 -18.58
C THR A 240 6.73 4.44 -18.00
N LEU A 241 7.52 4.71 -16.96
CA LEU A 241 8.19 3.64 -16.21
C LEU A 241 7.17 2.62 -15.66
N ASN A 242 5.96 3.07 -15.32
CA ASN A 242 4.89 2.19 -14.86
C ASN A 242 4.39 1.25 -15.95
N ASP A 243 4.30 1.71 -17.20
CA ASP A 243 3.93 0.87 -18.35
C ASP A 243 5.00 -0.22 -18.59
N MET A 244 6.27 0.14 -18.46
CA MET A 244 7.38 -0.83 -18.57
C MET A 244 7.32 -1.88 -17.46
N LEU A 245 7.08 -1.47 -16.22
CA LEU A 245 6.94 -2.37 -15.07
C LEU A 245 5.73 -3.32 -15.23
N LEU A 246 4.62 -2.82 -15.76
CA LEU A 246 3.45 -3.63 -16.08
C LEU A 246 3.78 -4.69 -17.13
N VAL A 247 4.41 -4.30 -18.24
CA VAL A 247 4.82 -5.25 -19.29
C VAL A 247 5.80 -6.28 -18.74
N ALA A 248 6.82 -5.87 -17.95
CA ALA A 248 7.77 -6.79 -17.33
C ALA A 248 7.05 -7.79 -16.40
N TYR A 249 6.14 -7.30 -15.57
CA TYR A 249 5.38 -8.16 -14.65
C TYR A 249 4.44 -9.11 -15.39
N MET A 250 3.69 -8.64 -16.40
CA MET A 250 2.79 -9.48 -17.19
C MET A 250 3.55 -10.58 -17.92
N ARG A 251 4.69 -10.26 -18.58
CA ARG A 251 5.54 -11.27 -19.24
C ARG A 251 6.07 -12.31 -18.26
N SER A 252 6.50 -11.88 -17.09
CA SER A 252 6.94 -12.79 -16.02
C SER A 252 5.81 -13.68 -15.52
N LEU A 253 4.57 -13.19 -15.50
CA LEU A 253 3.38 -13.98 -15.16
C LEU A 253 3.05 -15.01 -16.26
N TYR A 254 3.15 -14.66 -17.55
CA TYR A 254 3.01 -15.63 -18.63
C TYR A 254 3.96 -16.82 -18.45
N LYS A 255 5.22 -16.52 -18.18
CA LYS A 255 6.25 -17.54 -17.96
C LYS A 255 5.99 -18.36 -16.70
N ALA A 256 5.78 -17.71 -15.56
CA ALA A 256 5.65 -18.36 -14.26
C ALA A 256 4.38 -19.20 -14.12
N CYS A 257 3.31 -18.82 -14.82
CA CYS A 257 2.02 -19.50 -14.78
C CYS A 257 1.78 -20.44 -15.96
N GLY A 258 2.73 -20.52 -16.91
CA GLY A 258 2.61 -21.36 -18.13
C GLY A 258 1.43 -20.95 -19.00
N ILE A 259 1.18 -19.64 -19.16
CA ILE A 259 0.05 -19.12 -19.90
C ILE A 259 0.40 -19.10 -21.39
N PRO A 260 -0.48 -19.60 -22.27
CA PRO A 260 -0.30 -19.49 -23.72
C PRO A 260 -0.15 -18.03 -24.19
N ASP A 261 0.72 -17.78 -25.15
CA ASP A 261 1.04 -16.42 -25.61
C ASP A 261 -0.16 -15.69 -26.23
N GLU A 262 -1.16 -16.41 -26.73
CA GLU A 262 -2.40 -15.85 -27.29
C GLU A 262 -3.45 -15.49 -26.24
N GLN A 263 -3.29 -15.93 -24.99
CA GLN A 263 -4.24 -15.66 -23.91
C GLN A 263 -4.02 -14.25 -23.35
N ASN A 264 -5.11 -13.57 -23.01
CA ASN A 264 -5.04 -12.28 -22.32
C ASN A 264 -4.65 -12.44 -20.86
N VAL A 265 -3.95 -11.42 -20.33
CA VAL A 265 -3.59 -11.32 -18.91
C VAL A 265 -3.97 -9.94 -18.39
N SER A 266 -4.85 -9.88 -17.40
CA SER A 266 -5.30 -8.64 -16.78
C SER A 266 -4.71 -8.45 -15.38
N VAL A 267 -4.10 -7.27 -15.15
CA VAL A 267 -3.52 -6.88 -13.87
C VAL A 267 -4.18 -5.59 -13.36
N PRO A 268 -4.91 -5.63 -12.25
CA PRO A 268 -5.40 -4.42 -11.61
C PRO A 268 -4.25 -3.64 -10.97
N CYS A 269 -4.28 -2.31 -11.19
CA CYS A 269 -3.32 -1.36 -10.65
C CYS A 269 -4.04 -0.39 -9.71
N MET A 270 -3.46 -0.15 -8.54
CA MET A 270 -4.04 0.79 -7.58
C MET A 270 -3.85 2.24 -8.05
N VAL A 271 -4.87 3.07 -7.82
CA VAL A 271 -4.93 4.47 -8.22
C VAL A 271 -5.26 5.34 -7.01
N ASP A 272 -4.55 6.45 -6.84
CA ASP A 272 -4.87 7.47 -5.84
C ASP A 272 -6.01 8.36 -6.33
N LEU A 273 -7.12 8.37 -5.59
CA LEU A 273 -8.31 9.15 -5.90
C LEU A 273 -8.26 10.59 -5.40
N ARG A 274 -7.18 11.01 -4.72
CA ARG A 274 -7.03 12.41 -4.27
C ARG A 274 -6.97 13.39 -5.44
N ARG A 275 -6.67 12.92 -6.66
CA ARG A 275 -6.80 13.72 -7.89
C ARG A 275 -8.21 14.30 -8.11
N HIS A 276 -9.23 13.69 -7.49
CA HIS A 276 -10.64 14.11 -7.56
C HIS A 276 -11.07 14.91 -6.33
N ILE A 277 -10.17 15.15 -5.38
CA ILE A 277 -10.43 15.98 -4.21
C ILE A 277 -9.98 17.42 -4.51
N LYS A 278 -10.84 18.39 -4.22
CA LYS A 278 -10.50 19.80 -4.36
C LYS A 278 -9.26 20.13 -3.54
N GLY A 279 -8.22 20.65 -4.18
CA GLY A 279 -6.92 20.89 -3.57
C GLY A 279 -5.99 19.67 -3.49
N GLY A 280 -6.41 18.50 -3.99
CA GLY A 280 -5.55 17.30 -4.11
C GLY A 280 -5.16 16.63 -2.78
N LYS A 281 -5.79 17.00 -1.66
CA LYS A 281 -5.50 16.46 -0.32
C LYS A 281 -6.78 16.02 0.37
N SER A 282 -6.71 14.91 1.10
CA SER A 282 -7.81 14.46 1.96
C SER A 282 -7.91 15.30 3.23
N PHE A 283 -9.14 15.45 3.75
CA PHE A 283 -9.39 16.25 4.96
C PHE A 283 -9.06 15.49 6.26
N GLY A 284 -9.09 14.16 6.22
CA GLY A 284 -8.72 13.29 7.32
C GLY A 284 -7.93 12.08 6.82
N PHE A 285 -7.30 11.34 7.75
CA PHE A 285 -6.60 10.10 7.44
C PHE A 285 -7.58 9.00 7.08
N SER A 286 -7.53 8.50 5.84
CA SER A 286 -8.45 7.49 5.33
C SER A 286 -7.90 6.80 4.08
N ASN A 287 -8.71 5.94 3.48
CA ASN A 287 -8.40 5.32 2.20
C ASN A 287 -9.11 6.08 1.08
N HIS A 288 -8.34 6.52 0.08
CA HIS A 288 -8.85 7.14 -1.13
C HIS A 288 -8.23 6.44 -2.34
N ILE A 289 -8.51 5.15 -2.46
CA ILE A 289 -7.97 4.28 -3.50
C ILE A 289 -9.06 3.81 -4.45
N GLY A 290 -8.73 3.81 -5.72
CA GLY A 290 -9.45 3.13 -6.79
C GLY A 290 -8.53 2.15 -7.47
N PHE A 291 -8.94 1.64 -8.62
CA PHE A 291 -8.09 0.82 -9.44
C PHE A 291 -8.42 1.01 -10.93
N MET A 292 -7.43 0.75 -11.75
CA MET A 292 -7.58 0.53 -13.18
C MET A 292 -7.15 -0.90 -13.51
N ILE A 293 -7.67 -1.44 -14.59
CA ILE A 293 -7.28 -2.76 -15.08
C ILE A 293 -6.49 -2.53 -16.38
N CYS A 294 -5.26 -3.03 -16.41
CA CYS A 294 -4.48 -3.11 -17.64
C CYS A 294 -4.49 -4.56 -18.11
N THR A 295 -4.74 -4.77 -19.41
CA THR A 295 -4.81 -6.09 -20.04
C THR A 295 -3.77 -6.18 -21.14
N ALA A 296 -2.86 -7.16 -21.05
CA ALA A 296 -2.04 -7.56 -22.18
C ALA A 296 -2.88 -8.46 -23.10
N HIS A 297 -3.06 -8.03 -24.35
CA HIS A 297 -3.78 -8.81 -25.36
C HIS A 297 -2.82 -9.80 -26.05
N GLY A 298 -2.35 -10.77 -25.25
CA GLY A 298 -1.34 -11.73 -25.60
C GLY A 298 0.09 -11.32 -25.19
N ASN A 299 1.00 -12.28 -25.18
CA ASN A 299 2.41 -12.10 -24.90
C ASN A 299 3.19 -11.98 -26.22
N SER A 300 3.81 -10.83 -26.47
CA SER A 300 4.63 -10.61 -27.65
C SER A 300 6.11 -10.60 -27.29
N SER A 301 6.95 -11.19 -28.15
CA SER A 301 8.42 -11.04 -28.07
C SER A 301 8.88 -9.60 -28.40
N ASP A 302 8.06 -8.84 -29.12
CA ASP A 302 8.28 -7.42 -29.44
C ASP A 302 7.74 -6.53 -28.31
N TYR A 303 8.63 -5.96 -27.52
CA TYR A 303 8.27 -5.01 -26.45
C TYR A 303 7.54 -3.77 -26.95
N LYS A 304 7.86 -3.26 -28.15
CA LYS A 304 7.18 -2.07 -28.71
C LYS A 304 5.69 -2.32 -28.89
N LYS A 305 5.33 -3.55 -29.33
CA LYS A 305 3.94 -3.94 -29.47
C LYS A 305 3.22 -3.99 -28.13
N MET A 306 3.84 -4.59 -27.12
CA MET A 306 3.26 -4.65 -25.76
C MET A 306 3.19 -3.27 -25.12
N PHE A 307 4.19 -2.42 -25.33
CA PHE A 307 4.16 -1.03 -24.87
C PHE A 307 3.03 -0.23 -25.50
N ALA A 308 2.81 -0.38 -26.82
CA ALA A 308 1.73 0.31 -27.51
C ALA A 308 0.36 -0.08 -26.93
N ASP A 309 0.14 -1.38 -26.66
CA ASP A 309 -1.08 -1.90 -26.07
C ASP A 309 -1.32 -1.33 -24.67
N ILE A 310 -0.35 -1.46 -23.77
CA ILE A 310 -0.48 -0.98 -22.39
C ILE A 310 -0.57 0.56 -22.32
N LYS A 311 0.23 1.26 -23.14
CA LYS A 311 0.20 2.72 -23.22
C LYS A 311 -1.16 3.24 -23.67
N GLN A 312 -1.76 2.65 -24.70
CA GLN A 312 -3.09 3.04 -25.17
C GLN A 312 -4.11 2.99 -24.03
N GLN A 313 -4.09 1.92 -23.22
CA GLN A 313 -5.00 1.76 -22.08
C GLN A 313 -4.69 2.77 -20.97
N SER A 314 -3.41 2.97 -20.63
CA SER A 314 -3.01 3.88 -19.57
C SER A 314 -3.25 5.35 -19.93
N ASP A 315 -3.09 5.73 -21.18
CA ASP A 315 -3.37 7.09 -21.65
C ASP A 315 -4.88 7.36 -21.68
N ALA A 316 -5.68 6.45 -22.24
CA ALA A 316 -7.15 6.55 -22.20
C ALA A 316 -7.68 6.66 -20.76
N ALA A 317 -7.09 5.91 -19.83
CA ALA A 317 -7.46 6.01 -18.42
C ALA A 317 -7.09 7.37 -17.80
N LYS A 318 -5.94 7.96 -18.16
CA LYS A 318 -5.52 9.29 -17.64
C LYS A 318 -6.35 10.43 -18.21
N GLU A 319 -6.83 10.31 -19.45
CA GLU A 319 -7.70 11.27 -20.11
C GLU A 319 -9.14 11.23 -19.57
N ASP A 320 -9.55 10.13 -18.98
CA ASP A 320 -10.87 9.98 -18.37
C ASP A 320 -11.00 10.88 -17.14
N PRO A 321 -11.96 11.83 -17.12
CA PRO A 321 -12.20 12.71 -15.98
C PRO A 321 -12.62 11.95 -14.72
N TYR A 322 -13.10 10.72 -14.83
CA TYR A 322 -13.56 9.87 -13.72
C TYR A 322 -12.62 8.71 -13.41
N PHE A 323 -11.40 8.78 -13.88
CA PHE A 323 -10.37 7.74 -13.73
C PHE A 323 -10.28 7.18 -12.30
N GLY A 324 -10.48 5.88 -12.16
CA GLY A 324 -10.39 5.17 -10.88
C GLY A 324 -11.66 5.22 -10.02
N LEU A 325 -12.67 6.03 -10.36
CA LEU A 325 -13.92 6.15 -9.58
C LEU A 325 -14.95 5.05 -9.88
N TYR A 326 -14.79 4.28 -10.94
CA TYR A 326 -15.82 3.37 -11.46
C TYR A 326 -16.35 2.34 -10.45
N SER A 327 -15.54 1.92 -9.50
CA SER A 327 -15.96 0.97 -8.45
C SER A 327 -16.67 1.63 -7.26
N LEU A 328 -16.42 2.92 -7.01
CA LEU A 328 -16.92 3.61 -5.82
C LEU A 328 -18.45 3.65 -5.74
N PRO A 329 -19.21 3.98 -6.82
CA PRO A 329 -20.66 4.04 -6.75
C PRO A 329 -21.30 2.72 -6.36
N LEU A 330 -20.81 1.59 -6.91
CA LEU A 330 -21.30 0.26 -6.57
C LEU A 330 -20.97 -0.12 -5.13
N LEU A 331 -19.72 0.12 -4.72
CA LEU A 331 -19.28 -0.13 -3.35
C LEU A 331 -20.06 0.72 -2.33
N ASN A 332 -20.32 1.99 -2.66
CA ASN A 332 -21.11 2.88 -1.83
C ASN A 332 -22.57 2.41 -1.71
N LEU A 333 -23.17 1.97 -2.82
CA LEU A 333 -24.52 1.39 -2.81
C LEU A 333 -24.57 0.15 -1.90
N ALA A 334 -23.62 -0.75 -2.06
CA ALA A 334 -23.50 -1.93 -1.22
C ALA A 334 -23.28 -1.57 0.26
N TYR A 335 -22.41 -0.59 0.53
CA TYR A 335 -22.15 -0.08 1.87
C TYR A 335 -23.40 0.49 2.56
N LYS A 336 -24.28 1.18 1.82
CA LYS A 336 -25.51 1.77 2.35
C LYS A 336 -26.63 0.75 2.55
N LEU A 337 -26.78 -0.19 1.65
CA LEU A 337 -27.93 -1.12 1.62
C LEU A 337 -27.70 -2.39 2.42
N PHE A 338 -26.45 -2.86 2.53
CA PHE A 338 -26.19 -4.14 3.17
C PHE A 338 -25.65 -3.96 4.59
N PRO A 339 -26.35 -4.54 5.61
CA PRO A 339 -25.79 -4.75 6.94
C PRO A 339 -24.46 -5.51 6.83
N GLN A 340 -23.55 -5.29 7.77
CA GLN A 340 -22.22 -5.89 7.76
C GLN A 340 -22.26 -7.42 7.69
N CYS A 341 -23.19 -8.06 8.41
CA CYS A 341 -23.33 -9.52 8.41
C CYS A 341 -23.71 -10.08 7.04
N LEU A 342 -24.56 -9.38 6.27
CA LEU A 342 -24.91 -9.81 4.91
C LEU A 342 -23.74 -9.57 3.92
N ALA A 343 -22.99 -8.48 4.10
CA ALA A 343 -21.79 -8.25 3.30
C ALA A 343 -20.72 -9.33 3.54
N GLU A 344 -20.52 -9.78 4.78
CA GLU A 344 -19.63 -10.90 5.11
C GLU A 344 -20.05 -12.21 4.42
N ILE A 345 -21.33 -12.53 4.43
CA ILE A 345 -21.87 -13.71 3.74
C ILE A 345 -21.67 -13.60 2.23
N ALA A 346 -21.99 -12.45 1.63
CA ALA A 346 -21.85 -12.22 0.19
C ALA A 346 -20.37 -12.34 -0.27
N ILE A 347 -19.44 -11.79 0.49
CA ILE A 347 -17.99 -11.93 0.23
C ILE A 347 -17.56 -13.40 0.38
N GLY A 348 -18.07 -14.11 1.39
CA GLY A 348 -17.75 -15.53 1.61
C GLY A 348 -18.28 -16.47 0.53
N LEU A 349 -19.41 -16.14 -0.10
CA LEU A 349 -20.10 -17.00 -1.06
C LEU A 349 -19.72 -16.77 -2.52
N GLY A 350 -19.26 -15.60 -2.91
CA GLY A 350 -19.17 -15.33 -4.35
C GLY A 350 -18.26 -14.19 -4.81
N TYR A 351 -17.68 -13.42 -3.92
CA TYR A 351 -16.75 -12.37 -4.36
C TYR A 351 -15.37 -12.96 -4.65
N THR A 352 -15.00 -12.92 -5.92
CA THR A 352 -13.63 -13.28 -6.33
C THR A 352 -12.80 -12.03 -6.43
N ASN A 353 -11.95 -11.79 -5.42
CA ASN A 353 -10.95 -10.75 -5.50
C ASN A 353 -9.95 -11.09 -6.62
N PRO A 354 -9.44 -10.11 -7.40
CA PRO A 354 -8.38 -10.37 -8.37
C PRO A 354 -7.20 -11.10 -7.73
N TYR A 355 -6.75 -12.19 -8.37
CA TYR A 355 -5.66 -13.00 -7.82
C TYR A 355 -4.31 -12.32 -7.92
N THR A 356 -4.13 -11.45 -8.92
CA THR A 356 -2.90 -10.69 -9.12
C THR A 356 -3.17 -9.19 -9.02
N GLY A 357 -2.14 -8.42 -8.77
CA GLY A 357 -2.23 -6.96 -8.77
C GLY A 357 -0.85 -6.31 -8.75
N MET A 358 -0.81 -5.04 -9.11
CA MET A 358 0.37 -4.19 -8.98
C MET A 358 0.02 -2.92 -8.22
N SER A 359 0.90 -2.53 -7.29
CA SER A 359 0.78 -1.28 -6.55
C SER A 359 2.09 -0.50 -6.65
N ASN A 360 2.07 0.61 -7.37
CA ASN A 360 3.21 1.52 -7.40
C ASN A 360 2.99 2.62 -6.36
N LEU A 361 3.74 2.55 -5.25
CA LEU A 361 3.69 3.49 -4.13
C LEU A 361 4.43 4.81 -4.43
N GLY A 362 5.09 4.88 -5.60
CA GLY A 362 5.69 6.08 -6.13
C GLY A 362 7.03 6.47 -5.51
N LEU A 363 7.38 7.73 -5.72
CA LEU A 363 8.62 8.31 -5.22
C LEU A 363 8.49 8.68 -3.73
N LEU A 364 9.46 8.22 -2.95
CA LEU A 364 9.69 8.60 -1.58
C LEU A 364 10.81 9.66 -1.59
N LYS A 365 10.46 10.91 -1.27
CA LYS A 365 11.44 12.01 -1.30
C LYS A 365 12.25 12.00 -0.03
N GLU A 366 13.57 12.18 -0.15
CA GLU A 366 14.48 12.26 1.00
C GLU A 366 14.04 13.34 2.01
N SER A 367 13.59 14.49 1.50
CA SER A 367 13.11 15.61 2.32
C SER A 367 11.94 15.27 3.23
N ASP A 368 11.20 14.21 2.92
CA ASP A 368 10.00 13.82 3.65
C ASP A 368 10.33 12.89 4.85
N PHE A 369 11.60 12.43 4.95
CA PHE A 369 12.03 11.43 5.94
C PHE A 369 13.34 11.82 6.64
N VAL A 370 13.49 13.09 7.00
CA VAL A 370 14.69 13.61 7.70
C VAL A 370 14.45 13.58 9.21
N PHE A 371 15.07 12.66 9.92
CA PHE A 371 14.96 12.54 11.38
C PHE A 371 16.16 13.21 12.05
N ASP A 372 15.98 14.43 12.57
CA ASP A 372 17.03 15.25 13.21
C ASP A 372 18.31 15.33 12.34
N GLY A 373 18.14 15.77 11.10
CA GLY A 373 19.23 15.89 10.12
C GLY A 373 19.71 14.55 9.53
N GLN A 374 19.21 13.42 10.00
CA GLN A 374 19.54 12.09 9.46
C GLN A 374 18.56 11.69 8.38
N ILE A 375 19.08 11.31 7.22
CA ILE A 375 18.32 10.80 6.08
C ILE A 375 18.53 9.29 6.02
N PRO A 376 17.48 8.47 5.90
CA PRO A 376 17.66 7.02 5.76
C PRO A 376 18.57 6.68 4.57
N SER A 377 19.50 5.76 4.75
CA SER A 377 20.34 5.23 3.66
C SER A 377 19.57 4.23 2.80
N ASP A 378 18.54 3.58 3.38
CA ASP A 378 17.61 2.69 2.69
C ASP A 378 16.17 2.91 3.19
N LEU A 379 15.20 2.90 2.25
CA LEU A 379 13.79 3.06 2.57
C LEU A 379 12.92 2.36 1.53
N PHE A 380 11.96 1.58 1.99
CA PHE A 380 10.90 1.06 1.12
C PHE A 380 9.56 0.93 1.85
N ILE A 381 8.51 0.86 1.05
CA ILE A 381 7.16 0.58 1.51
C ILE A 381 6.67 -0.66 0.76
N THR A 382 5.97 -1.55 1.46
CA THR A 382 5.23 -2.64 0.81
C THR A 382 3.81 -2.74 1.34
N GLY A 383 2.94 -3.34 0.52
CA GLY A 383 1.53 -3.54 0.84
C GLY A 383 1.30 -4.75 1.74
N ALA A 384 0.03 -5.09 1.88
CA ALA A 384 -0.42 -6.18 2.73
C ALA A 384 0.16 -7.55 2.34
N VAL A 385 0.49 -8.37 3.33
CA VAL A 385 0.89 -9.76 3.15
C VAL A 385 -0.30 -10.55 2.63
N LYS A 386 -0.23 -11.00 1.38
CA LYS A 386 -1.30 -11.75 0.71
C LYS A 386 -1.37 -13.19 1.23
N SER A 387 -2.59 -13.73 1.33
CA SER A 387 -2.79 -15.16 1.50
C SER A 387 -2.90 -15.82 0.13
N ILE A 388 -2.27 -16.98 -0.06
CA ILE A 388 -2.46 -17.73 -1.32
C ILE A 388 -3.96 -17.98 -1.56
N PRO A 389 -4.47 -17.85 -2.81
CA PRO A 389 -3.73 -17.75 -4.07
C PRO A 389 -3.40 -16.32 -4.54
N TYR A 390 -3.53 -15.30 -3.70
CA TYR A 390 -3.37 -13.90 -4.07
C TYR A 390 -1.89 -13.51 -4.14
N LEU A 391 -1.58 -12.65 -5.12
CA LEU A 391 -0.24 -12.16 -5.41
C LEU A 391 -0.30 -10.65 -5.73
N GLN A 392 0.61 -9.87 -5.17
CA GLN A 392 0.74 -8.46 -5.52
C GLN A 392 2.21 -8.07 -5.61
N LEU A 393 2.58 -7.45 -6.71
CA LEU A 393 3.85 -6.75 -6.85
C LEU A 393 3.68 -5.33 -6.33
N ALA A 394 4.46 -4.96 -5.31
CA ALA A 394 4.52 -3.59 -4.82
C ALA A 394 5.87 -2.96 -5.19
N ILE A 395 5.84 -1.66 -5.52
CA ILE A 395 7.00 -0.92 -6.02
C ILE A 395 7.09 0.39 -5.26
N SER A 396 8.28 0.74 -4.81
CA SER A 396 8.60 2.06 -4.26
C SER A 396 9.95 2.53 -4.78
N THR A 397 10.14 3.84 -4.89
CA THR A 397 11.40 4.42 -5.37
C THR A 397 11.93 5.38 -4.31
N TYR A 398 13.18 5.19 -3.90
CA TYR A 398 13.89 6.03 -2.95
C TYR A 398 15.35 6.22 -3.39
N ARG A 399 15.86 7.46 -3.33
CA ARG A 399 17.26 7.80 -3.70
C ARG A 399 17.70 7.20 -5.05
N ASN A 400 16.86 7.37 -6.07
CA ASN A 400 17.08 6.79 -7.40
C ASN A 400 17.27 5.25 -7.42
N LYS A 401 16.86 4.55 -6.38
CA LYS A 401 16.77 3.09 -6.34
C LYS A 401 15.31 2.68 -6.34
N MET A 402 14.97 1.68 -7.14
CA MET A 402 13.61 1.15 -7.18
C MET A 402 13.57 -0.20 -6.47
N THR A 403 12.71 -0.29 -5.48
CA THR A 403 12.50 -1.52 -4.71
C THR A 403 11.21 -2.19 -5.16
N LEU A 404 11.32 -3.45 -5.58
CA LEU A 404 10.21 -4.35 -5.87
C LEU A 404 10.02 -5.30 -4.69
N THR A 405 8.77 -5.50 -4.28
CA THR A 405 8.45 -6.43 -3.18
C THR A 405 7.23 -7.29 -3.50
N ILE A 406 7.26 -8.53 -3.00
CA ILE A 406 6.12 -9.44 -2.93
C ILE A 406 5.97 -9.84 -1.47
N ALA A 407 4.85 -9.46 -0.85
CA ALA A 407 4.52 -9.84 0.51
C ALA A 407 3.43 -10.91 0.50
N VAL A 408 3.73 -12.11 1.04
CA VAL A 408 2.85 -13.27 0.93
C VAL A 408 3.02 -14.24 2.08
N LYS A 409 1.95 -14.92 2.45
CA LYS A 409 1.97 -16.04 3.39
C LYS A 409 1.93 -17.35 2.63
N CYS A 410 3.08 -18.03 2.59
CA CYS A 410 3.28 -19.24 1.78
C CYS A 410 4.30 -20.19 2.42
N LYS A 411 4.54 -21.34 1.78
CA LYS A 411 5.58 -22.30 2.14
C LYS A 411 6.94 -21.93 1.54
N ASP A 412 7.99 -22.59 2.00
CA ASP A 412 9.36 -22.40 1.51
C ASP A 412 9.50 -22.71 -0.01
N GLU A 413 8.74 -23.69 -0.51
CA GLU A 413 8.72 -24.03 -1.94
C GLU A 413 8.10 -22.90 -2.78
N ASP A 414 6.98 -22.35 -2.34
CA ASP A 414 6.31 -21.21 -3.00
C ASP A 414 7.19 -19.96 -2.94
N GLU A 415 7.91 -19.74 -1.84
CA GLU A 415 8.88 -18.63 -1.71
C GLU A 415 9.94 -18.69 -2.80
N LYS A 416 10.50 -19.87 -3.07
CA LYS A 416 11.51 -20.06 -4.14
C LYS A 416 10.92 -19.73 -5.52
N ASN A 417 9.69 -20.18 -5.79
CA ASN A 417 9.02 -19.91 -7.07
C ASN A 417 8.70 -18.40 -7.22
N LEU A 418 8.36 -17.73 -6.13
CA LEU A 418 8.12 -16.28 -6.13
C LEU A 418 9.43 -15.48 -6.25
N ALA A 419 10.53 -16.00 -5.69
CA ALA A 419 11.86 -15.42 -5.90
C ALA A 419 12.24 -15.47 -7.38
N VAL A 420 11.97 -16.58 -8.07
CA VAL A 420 12.16 -16.68 -9.54
C VAL A 420 11.26 -15.67 -10.26
N LEU A 421 9.99 -15.53 -9.88
CA LEU A 421 9.09 -14.56 -10.50
C LEU A 421 9.61 -13.12 -10.39
N ILE A 422 10.02 -12.68 -9.19
CA ILE A 422 10.49 -11.31 -9.02
C ILE A 422 11.85 -11.09 -9.72
N ASP A 423 12.69 -12.12 -9.82
CA ASP A 423 13.93 -12.09 -10.59
C ASP A 423 13.64 -12.04 -12.10
N ASP A 424 12.62 -12.75 -12.58
CA ASP A 424 12.14 -12.66 -13.96
C ASP A 424 11.64 -11.25 -14.30
N VAL A 425 10.94 -10.56 -13.38
CA VAL A 425 10.53 -9.15 -13.59
C VAL A 425 11.74 -8.26 -13.80
N VAL A 426 12.79 -8.41 -12.99
CA VAL A 426 14.05 -7.67 -13.15
C VAL A 426 14.73 -8.01 -14.47
N GLY A 427 14.77 -9.30 -14.81
CA GLY A 427 15.34 -9.80 -16.08
C GLY A 427 14.59 -9.32 -17.32
N GLU A 428 13.27 -9.16 -17.27
CA GLU A 428 12.48 -8.57 -18.36
C GLU A 428 12.84 -7.09 -18.56
N LEU A 429 13.08 -6.33 -17.49
CA LEU A 429 13.56 -4.95 -17.59
C LEU A 429 14.97 -4.88 -18.21
N ASP A 430 15.86 -5.83 -17.91
CA ASP A 430 17.19 -5.93 -18.54
C ASP A 430 17.08 -6.18 -20.04
N LYS A 431 16.26 -7.15 -20.46
CA LYS A 431 16.00 -7.45 -21.88
C LYS A 431 15.42 -6.24 -22.62
N MET A 432 14.54 -5.45 -21.98
CA MET A 432 14.03 -4.21 -22.57
C MET A 432 15.17 -3.23 -22.84
N LEU A 433 16.09 -3.05 -21.87
CA LEU A 433 17.27 -2.19 -22.06
C LEU A 433 18.17 -2.65 -23.21
N GLU A 434 18.32 -3.95 -23.39
CA GLU A 434 19.13 -4.52 -24.48
C GLU A 434 18.47 -4.37 -25.87
N GLN A 435 17.16 -4.62 -25.96
CA GLN A 435 16.46 -4.65 -27.26
C GLN A 435 16.02 -3.27 -27.76
N LEU A 436 15.98 -2.26 -26.89
CA LEU A 436 15.47 -0.92 -27.22
C LEU A 436 16.55 0.18 -27.12
N LYS A 437 17.82 -0.23 -27.08
CA LYS A 437 18.99 0.66 -27.15
C LYS A 437 19.05 1.53 -28.41
#